data_82b9232966a8a33cac9e8292fd393b56
#
_entry.id   82b9232966a8a33cac9e8292fd393b56
#
_cell.length_a   1.000
_cell.length_b   1.000
_cell.length_c   1.000
_cell.angle_alpha   90.00
_cell.angle_beta   90.00
_cell.angle_gamma   90.00
#
_symmetry.space_group_name_H-M   'P 1'
#
loop_
_entity.id
_entity.type
_entity.pdbx_description
1 polymer ?
#
loop_
_entity_poly.entity_id
_entity_poly.type
_entity_poly.pdbx_seq_one_letter_code
_entity_poly.pdbx_strand_id
1 'polypeptide(L)'
;LCGRPITQRSRCILGRETCIAQVVWSDDGWLRLKDGGVVPPKEYSVNLPEHKLEPIPVKDTFNIKELPPHLNTLRIPLDEIGSLTEREGYLRLYGNESITSWNKQSMVARRLQHHNAEATIKMEFYPETLQQMAGLTVFYDTYNFFYLYMSSDEMGHNVLRICVRDGLKFYNPLNGAISIGEHSEVYLRAKIDKLKLNFYY
;
A
#
# COMPACT_ATOMS: atom_id res chain seq x y z
N LEU A 1 -9.47 17.46 8.31
CA LEU A 1 -9.23 16.33 7.42
C LEU A 1 -10.09 16.46 6.19
N CYS A 2 -9.53 16.36 5.02
CA CYS A 2 -10.21 16.42 3.74
C CYS A 2 -9.82 15.23 2.86
N GLY A 3 -10.41 15.12 1.68
CA GLY A 3 -10.05 14.13 0.68
C GLY A 3 -10.19 14.72 -0.72
N ARG A 4 -9.52 14.11 -1.68
CA ARG A 4 -9.60 14.47 -3.10
C ARG A 4 -10.36 13.37 -3.85
N PRO A 5 -11.70 13.45 -3.91
CA PRO A 5 -12.49 12.43 -4.57
C PRO A 5 -12.30 12.47 -6.08
N ILE A 6 -12.19 11.29 -6.70
CA ILE A 6 -12.08 11.12 -8.15
C ILE A 6 -13.12 10.19 -8.74
N THR A 7 -14.00 9.63 -7.90
CA THR A 7 -15.09 8.76 -8.35
C THR A 7 -16.40 9.54 -8.46
N GLN A 8 -17.34 9.04 -9.27
CA GLN A 8 -18.69 9.61 -9.38
C GLN A 8 -19.46 9.62 -8.05
N ARG A 9 -19.11 8.73 -7.12
CA ARG A 9 -19.71 8.66 -5.77
C ARG A 9 -18.93 9.48 -4.74
N SER A 10 -18.09 10.42 -5.17
CA SER A 10 -17.23 11.24 -4.31
C SER A 10 -16.33 10.42 -3.37
N ARG A 11 -15.90 9.24 -3.79
CA ARG A 11 -14.94 8.41 -3.05
C ARG A 11 -13.52 8.82 -3.36
N CYS A 12 -12.66 8.79 -2.35
CA CYS A 12 -11.25 9.12 -2.45
C CYS A 12 -10.40 7.87 -2.25
N ILE A 13 -9.53 7.54 -3.22
CA ILE A 13 -8.59 6.41 -3.14
C ILE A 13 -7.36 6.73 -2.28
N LEU A 14 -7.08 8.01 -2.01
CA LEU A 14 -5.96 8.45 -1.17
C LEU A 14 -6.30 8.46 0.33
N GLY A 15 -7.55 8.19 0.67
CA GLY A 15 -8.05 8.29 2.04
C GLY A 15 -8.24 9.75 2.49
N ARG A 16 -8.00 9.99 3.76
CA ARG A 16 -8.11 11.33 4.36
C ARG A 16 -6.75 12.00 4.40
N GLU A 17 -6.73 13.27 4.02
CA GLU A 17 -5.52 14.09 3.98
C GLU A 17 -5.61 15.18 5.05
N THR A 18 -4.48 15.49 5.67
CA THR A 18 -4.39 16.56 6.66
C THR A 18 -4.27 17.90 5.96
N CYS A 19 -5.03 18.89 6.44
CA CYS A 19 -4.96 20.27 5.99
C CYS A 19 -4.56 21.16 7.16
N ILE A 20 -3.89 22.25 6.86
CA ILE A 20 -3.59 23.31 7.82
C ILE A 20 -4.32 24.58 7.38
N ALA A 21 -4.85 25.34 8.34
CA ALA A 21 -5.45 26.64 8.09
C ALA A 21 -5.28 27.53 9.33
N GLN A 22 -5.15 28.83 9.12
CA GLN A 22 -5.09 29.79 10.22
C GLN A 22 -6.48 29.98 10.81
N VAL A 23 -6.54 29.98 12.12
CA VAL A 23 -7.77 30.26 12.88
C VAL A 23 -7.59 31.50 13.73
N VAL A 24 -8.69 32.16 14.02
CA VAL A 24 -8.78 33.29 14.92
C VAL A 24 -9.88 33.07 15.94
N TRP A 25 -9.70 33.58 17.13
CA TRP A 25 -10.79 33.70 18.10
C TRP A 25 -11.70 34.86 17.66
N SER A 26 -12.99 34.57 17.50
CA SER A 26 -14.00 35.59 17.25
C SER A 26 -14.53 36.17 18.56
N ASP A 27 -15.19 37.32 18.50
CA ASP A 27 -15.71 38.03 19.69
C ASP A 27 -16.72 37.20 20.49
N ASP A 28 -17.35 36.23 19.86
CA ASP A 28 -18.27 35.25 20.49
C ASP A 28 -17.55 34.08 21.18
N GLY A 29 -16.21 34.11 21.24
CA GLY A 29 -15.39 33.10 21.91
C GLY A 29 -15.19 31.79 21.14
N TRP A 30 -15.49 31.73 19.84
CA TRP A 30 -15.29 30.55 19.02
C TRP A 30 -14.09 30.67 18.08
N LEU A 31 -13.43 29.53 17.80
CA LEU A 31 -12.42 29.44 16.76
C LEU A 31 -13.08 29.42 15.38
N ARG A 32 -12.64 30.32 14.51
CA ARG A 32 -13.10 30.41 13.12
C ARG A 32 -11.91 30.45 12.16
N LEU A 33 -12.10 30.01 10.92
CA LEU A 33 -11.11 30.21 9.89
C LEU A 33 -10.92 31.73 9.66
N LYS A 34 -9.66 32.19 9.61
CA LYS A 34 -9.31 33.60 9.45
C LYS A 34 -10.00 34.23 8.23
N ASP A 35 -10.03 33.48 7.12
CA ASP A 35 -10.60 33.96 5.86
C ASP A 35 -12.11 33.61 5.73
N GLY A 36 -12.74 33.15 6.80
CA GLY A 36 -14.14 32.72 6.83
C GLY A 36 -14.39 31.39 6.15
N GLY A 37 -15.67 31.01 6.11
CA GLY A 37 -16.09 29.75 5.48
C GLY A 37 -15.81 28.50 6.31
N VAL A 38 -15.97 27.34 5.65
CA VAL A 38 -15.82 25.99 6.28
C VAL A 38 -14.90 25.07 5.47
N VAL A 39 -14.37 25.55 4.34
CA VAL A 39 -13.52 24.78 3.45
C VAL A 39 -12.08 25.30 3.55
N PRO A 40 -11.09 24.45 3.82
CA PRO A 40 -9.68 24.87 3.83
C PRO A 40 -9.27 25.40 2.46
N PRO A 41 -8.44 26.47 2.40
CA PRO A 41 -7.88 26.95 1.14
C PRO A 41 -6.96 25.90 0.51
N LYS A 42 -6.77 25.98 -0.81
CA LYS A 42 -5.84 25.08 -1.53
C LYS A 42 -4.39 25.36 -1.19
N GLU A 43 -4.07 26.61 -0.94
CA GLU A 43 -2.74 27.10 -0.59
C GLU A 43 -2.86 28.01 0.62
N TYR A 44 -1.89 27.93 1.50
CA TYR A 44 -1.86 28.71 2.72
C TYR A 44 -0.43 29.16 3.01
N SER A 45 -0.23 30.46 3.15
CA SER A 45 1.05 31.01 3.60
C SER A 45 1.12 31.01 5.12
N VAL A 46 2.11 30.33 5.66
CA VAL A 46 2.40 30.32 7.09
C VAL A 46 3.63 31.18 7.37
N ASN A 47 3.58 31.97 8.44
CA ASN A 47 4.73 32.79 8.87
C ASN A 47 5.61 31.95 9.85
N LEU A 48 6.12 30.84 9.33
CA LEU A 48 7.05 29.97 10.04
C LEU A 48 8.33 29.81 9.20
N PRO A 49 9.50 29.64 9.83
CA PRO A 49 10.72 29.35 9.10
C PRO A 49 10.58 28.05 8.31
N GLU A 50 11.06 28.05 7.08
CA GLU A 50 11.06 26.84 6.24
C GLU A 50 12.03 25.80 6.82
N HIS A 51 11.54 24.59 6.98
CA HIS A 51 12.35 23.42 7.29
C HIS A 51 12.20 22.40 6.16
N LYS A 52 13.27 22.24 5.37
CA LYS A 52 13.29 21.25 4.28
C LYS A 52 13.47 19.87 4.85
N LEU A 53 12.53 18.99 4.56
CA LEU A 53 12.64 17.58 4.86
C LEU A 53 13.36 16.87 3.73
N GLU A 54 14.16 15.85 4.07
CA GLU A 54 14.77 14.98 3.07
C GLU A 54 13.67 14.27 2.26
N PRO A 55 13.84 14.18 0.92
CA PRO A 55 12.86 13.52 0.08
C PRO A 55 12.80 12.03 0.42
N ILE A 56 11.60 11.47 0.40
CA ILE A 56 11.41 10.04 0.57
C ILE A 56 12.08 9.32 -0.61
N PRO A 57 12.93 8.30 -0.36
CA PRO A 57 13.62 7.59 -1.42
C PRO A 57 12.64 6.93 -2.40
N VAL A 58 13.02 6.94 -3.68
CA VAL A 58 12.26 6.27 -4.74
C VAL A 58 12.46 4.76 -4.69
N LYS A 59 13.62 4.31 -4.19
CA LYS A 59 13.98 2.90 -4.09
C LYS A 59 14.45 2.58 -2.67
N ASP A 60 13.84 1.57 -2.08
CA ASP A 60 14.27 0.97 -0.83
C ASP A 60 15.14 -0.27 -1.12
N THR A 61 16.37 -0.29 -0.58
CA THR A 61 17.32 -1.39 -0.77
C THR A 61 17.39 -2.32 0.43
N PHE A 62 16.67 -2.00 1.50
CA PHE A 62 16.60 -2.74 2.75
C PHE A 62 17.97 -3.01 3.43
N ASN A 63 18.99 -2.21 3.13
CA ASN A 63 20.26 -2.19 3.87
C ASN A 63 20.12 -1.33 5.14
N ILE A 64 19.10 -1.62 5.92
CA ILE A 64 18.68 -0.88 7.11
C ILE A 64 18.24 -1.88 8.19
N LYS A 65 18.29 -1.45 9.45
CA LYS A 65 17.90 -2.31 10.58
C LYS A 65 16.46 -2.11 11.04
N GLU A 66 15.86 -0.99 10.68
CA GLU A 66 14.51 -0.61 11.07
C GLU A 66 13.73 -0.13 9.85
N LEU A 67 12.41 -0.32 9.85
CA LEU A 67 11.58 0.20 8.76
C LEU A 67 11.62 1.73 8.75
N PRO A 68 11.85 2.33 7.58
CA PRO A 68 11.81 3.77 7.45
C PRO A 68 10.36 4.27 7.60
N PRO A 69 10.16 5.54 8.01
CA PRO A 69 8.82 6.09 8.33
C PRO A 69 7.79 6.01 7.20
N HIS A 70 8.23 5.87 5.95
CA HIS A 70 7.32 5.75 4.80
C HIS A 70 6.83 4.32 4.54
N LEU A 71 7.38 3.31 5.22
CA LEU A 71 6.92 1.93 5.20
C LEU A 71 6.25 1.57 6.54
N ASN A 72 5.14 0.87 6.45
CA ASN A 72 4.35 0.53 7.62
C ASN A 72 3.87 -0.91 7.55
N THR A 73 3.75 -1.53 8.69
CA THR A 73 3.09 -2.81 8.86
C THR A 73 1.59 -2.60 9.11
N LEU A 74 0.81 -3.65 8.97
CA LEU A 74 -0.62 -3.63 9.24
C LEU A 74 -0.89 -4.23 10.64
N ARG A 75 -1.13 -3.37 11.65
CA ARG A 75 -1.55 -3.71 13.04
C ARG A 75 -0.52 -4.36 13.95
N ILE A 76 0.48 -5.05 13.42
CA ILE A 76 1.50 -5.78 14.19
C ILE A 76 2.90 -5.27 13.82
N PRO A 77 3.85 -5.25 14.76
CA PRO A 77 5.20 -4.79 14.50
C PRO A 77 5.95 -5.74 13.54
N LEU A 78 7.02 -5.24 12.91
CA LEU A 78 7.74 -5.98 11.89
C LEU A 78 8.39 -7.26 12.44
N ASP A 79 8.93 -7.23 13.63
CA ASP A 79 9.61 -8.36 14.27
C ASP A 79 8.73 -9.60 14.50
N GLU A 80 7.41 -9.42 14.53
CA GLU A 80 6.46 -10.54 14.56
C GLU A 80 6.17 -11.15 13.17
N ILE A 81 6.43 -10.41 12.08
CA ILE A 81 6.04 -10.82 10.73
C ILE A 81 7.19 -10.84 9.72
N GLY A 82 8.38 -10.44 10.13
CA GLY A 82 9.51 -10.39 9.21
C GLY A 82 10.79 -9.89 9.85
N SER A 83 11.82 -9.74 9.02
CA SER A 83 13.15 -9.29 9.42
C SER A 83 13.84 -8.48 8.33
N LEU A 84 14.63 -7.49 8.75
CA LEU A 84 15.55 -6.71 7.90
C LEU A 84 17.01 -7.14 8.08
N THR A 85 17.28 -8.06 9.00
CA THR A 85 18.65 -8.43 9.38
C THR A 85 19.03 -9.87 9.08
N GLU A 86 18.06 -10.75 8.82
CA GLU A 86 18.33 -12.15 8.46
C GLU A 86 19.04 -12.30 7.11
N ARG A 87 18.78 -11.39 6.18
CA ARG A 87 19.44 -11.31 4.89
C ARG A 87 19.64 -9.85 4.52
N GLU A 88 20.89 -9.42 4.49
CA GLU A 88 21.24 -8.05 4.16
C GLU A 88 20.72 -7.66 2.77
N GLY A 89 20.15 -6.47 2.66
CA GLY A 89 19.57 -5.96 1.43
C GLY A 89 18.18 -6.51 1.08
N TYR A 90 17.56 -7.27 1.99
CA TYR A 90 16.23 -7.84 1.78
C TYR A 90 15.31 -7.58 2.97
N LEU A 91 14.07 -7.32 2.68
CA LEU A 91 12.98 -7.47 3.63
C LEU A 91 12.48 -8.91 3.55
N ARG A 92 12.69 -9.70 4.60
CA ARG A 92 12.09 -11.04 4.73
C ARG A 92 10.74 -10.90 5.40
N LEU A 93 9.71 -11.48 4.80
CA LEU A 93 8.39 -11.64 5.42
C LEU A 93 8.15 -13.13 5.71
N TYR A 94 7.62 -13.43 6.90
CA TYR A 94 7.24 -14.77 7.29
C TYR A 94 5.78 -15.02 6.89
N GLY A 95 5.49 -16.22 6.41
CA GLY A 95 4.11 -16.65 6.18
C GLY A 95 3.33 -16.64 7.50
N ASN A 96 2.11 -16.13 7.46
CA ASN A 96 1.24 -16.03 8.62
C ASN A 96 -0.21 -16.31 8.19
N GLU A 97 -1.18 -15.63 8.79
CA GLU A 97 -2.59 -15.81 8.48
C GLU A 97 -2.95 -15.40 7.04
N SER A 98 -4.08 -15.90 6.56
CA SER A 98 -4.63 -15.59 5.24
C SER A 98 -4.75 -14.09 4.98
N ILE A 99 -4.66 -13.68 3.71
CA ILE A 99 -4.88 -12.31 3.28
C ILE A 99 -6.26 -11.75 3.69
N THR A 100 -7.21 -12.61 3.98
CA THR A 100 -8.55 -12.24 4.47
C THR A 100 -8.64 -12.18 5.99
N SER A 101 -7.58 -12.51 6.70
CA SER A 101 -7.53 -12.38 8.16
C SER A 101 -7.67 -10.93 8.61
N TRP A 102 -8.18 -10.77 9.83
CA TRP A 102 -8.34 -9.47 10.46
C TRP A 102 -7.12 -9.05 11.29
N ASN A 103 -6.28 -9.98 11.68
CA ASN A 103 -5.33 -9.74 12.76
C ASN A 103 -3.86 -9.84 12.32
N LYS A 104 -3.41 -10.94 11.78
CA LYS A 104 -2.00 -11.27 11.62
C LYS A 104 -1.58 -11.49 10.17
N GLN A 105 -1.83 -10.53 9.30
CA GLN A 105 -1.31 -10.57 7.94
C GLN A 105 0.13 -10.07 7.90
N SER A 106 1.02 -10.82 7.25
CA SER A 106 2.39 -10.38 6.99
C SER A 106 2.39 -9.40 5.83
N MET A 107 2.30 -8.12 6.13
CA MET A 107 2.27 -7.06 5.14
C MET A 107 3.12 -5.86 5.57
N VAL A 108 3.98 -5.41 4.64
CA VAL A 108 4.64 -4.12 4.73
C VAL A 108 4.17 -3.28 3.54
N ALA A 109 3.71 -2.09 3.79
CA ALA A 109 3.07 -1.26 2.77
C ALA A 109 3.53 0.19 2.85
N ARG A 110 3.50 0.86 1.71
CA ARG A 110 3.64 2.30 1.56
C ARG A 110 2.29 2.91 1.24
N ARG A 111 1.97 4.03 1.89
CA ARG A 111 0.71 4.73 1.62
C ARG A 111 0.73 5.36 0.23
N LEU A 112 -0.37 5.18 -0.50
CA LEU A 112 -0.59 5.87 -1.76
C LEU A 112 -0.81 7.38 -1.50
N GLN A 113 0.01 8.22 -2.14
CA GLN A 113 0.00 9.68 -1.95
C GLN A 113 -0.49 10.45 -3.19
N HIS A 114 -0.54 9.78 -4.35
CA HIS A 114 -0.93 10.37 -5.62
C HIS A 114 -1.92 9.48 -6.37
N HIS A 115 -2.76 10.10 -7.20
CA HIS A 115 -3.69 9.38 -8.06
C HIS A 115 -2.98 8.60 -9.17
N ASN A 116 -1.75 8.98 -9.52
CA ASN A 116 -0.89 8.27 -10.44
C ASN A 116 0.32 7.78 -9.65
N ALA A 117 0.52 6.48 -9.62
CA ALA A 117 1.62 5.87 -8.89
C ALA A 117 2.05 4.56 -9.55
N GLU A 118 3.30 4.20 -9.35
CA GLU A 118 3.85 2.93 -9.78
C GLU A 118 4.72 2.37 -8.65
N ALA A 119 4.58 1.08 -8.39
CA ALA A 119 5.41 0.35 -7.45
C ALA A 119 5.89 -0.94 -8.09
N THR A 120 7.19 -1.22 -7.96
CA THR A 120 7.81 -2.45 -8.42
C THR A 120 8.54 -3.10 -7.25
N ILE A 121 8.36 -4.39 -7.07
CA ILE A 121 9.14 -5.20 -6.15
C ILE A 121 9.91 -6.26 -6.91
N LYS A 122 11.13 -6.57 -6.44
CA LYS A 122 11.84 -7.78 -6.75
C LYS A 122 11.53 -8.76 -5.62
N MET A 123 11.03 -9.94 -5.92
CA MET A 123 10.62 -10.92 -4.94
C MET A 123 11.25 -12.27 -5.24
N GLU A 124 11.72 -12.93 -4.19
CA GLU A 124 12.12 -14.33 -4.20
C GLU A 124 11.12 -15.11 -3.33
N PHE A 125 10.53 -16.15 -3.87
CA PHE A 125 9.56 -16.98 -3.17
C PHE A 125 9.56 -18.42 -3.71
N TYR A 126 9.42 -19.39 -2.82
CA TYR A 126 9.48 -20.82 -3.13
C TYR A 126 8.21 -21.48 -2.59
N PRO A 127 7.06 -21.35 -3.25
CA PRO A 127 5.83 -21.99 -2.78
C PRO A 127 5.86 -23.50 -3.04
N GLU A 128 5.55 -24.29 -2.03
CA GLU A 128 5.41 -25.73 -2.13
C GLU A 128 3.95 -26.16 -2.36
N THR A 129 3.02 -25.25 -2.03
CA THR A 129 1.58 -25.51 -2.15
C THR A 129 0.85 -24.30 -2.72
N LEU A 130 -0.33 -24.53 -3.27
CA LEU A 130 -1.21 -23.48 -3.79
C LEU A 130 -1.72 -22.50 -2.70
N GLN A 131 -1.63 -22.86 -1.43
CA GLN A 131 -2.04 -22.02 -0.30
C GLN A 131 -0.94 -21.05 0.14
N GLN A 132 0.31 -21.33 -0.20
CA GLN A 132 1.41 -20.42 0.04
C GLN A 132 1.41 -19.32 -1.02
N MET A 133 1.32 -18.08 -0.58
CA MET A 133 1.11 -16.92 -1.44
C MET A 133 2.03 -15.78 -1.01
N ALA A 134 2.77 -15.20 -1.95
CA ALA A 134 3.53 -13.98 -1.75
C ALA A 134 3.42 -13.07 -2.98
N GLY A 135 3.43 -11.75 -2.79
CA GLY A 135 3.31 -10.84 -3.93
C GLY A 135 3.09 -9.38 -3.58
N LEU A 136 2.52 -8.66 -4.53
CA LEU A 136 2.28 -7.24 -4.49
C LEU A 136 0.77 -6.95 -4.40
N THR A 137 0.36 -6.21 -3.37
CA THR A 137 -1.04 -5.85 -3.16
C THR A 137 -1.29 -4.35 -3.30
N VAL A 138 -2.44 -4.00 -3.85
CA VAL A 138 -3.05 -2.67 -3.73
C VAL A 138 -4.21 -2.84 -2.74
N PHE A 139 -3.98 -2.40 -1.52
CA PHE A 139 -4.79 -2.73 -0.36
C PHE A 139 -5.50 -1.48 0.20
N TYR A 140 -6.80 -1.56 0.33
CA TYR A 140 -7.59 -0.54 1.03
C TYR A 140 -7.98 -1.02 2.43
N ASP A 141 -8.59 -2.19 2.51
CA ASP A 141 -8.92 -2.95 3.72
C ASP A 141 -9.07 -4.45 3.40
N THR A 142 -9.41 -5.26 4.42
CA THR A 142 -9.57 -6.70 4.26
C THR A 142 -10.73 -7.13 3.36
N TYR A 143 -11.63 -6.22 3.01
CA TYR A 143 -12.74 -6.46 2.09
C TYR A 143 -12.52 -5.87 0.71
N ASN A 144 -11.48 -5.03 0.53
CA ASN A 144 -11.26 -4.30 -0.70
C ASN A 144 -9.76 -4.26 -1.02
N PHE A 145 -9.32 -5.16 -1.89
CA PHE A 145 -7.92 -5.23 -2.34
C PHE A 145 -7.78 -5.91 -3.69
N PHE A 146 -6.65 -5.65 -4.33
CA PHE A 146 -6.14 -6.35 -5.51
C PHE A 146 -4.79 -6.96 -5.16
N TYR A 147 -4.56 -8.22 -5.47
CA TYR A 147 -3.33 -8.92 -5.10
C TYR A 147 -2.80 -9.73 -6.27
N LEU A 148 -1.67 -9.30 -6.82
CA LEU A 148 -0.85 -10.08 -7.74
C LEU A 148 0.12 -10.92 -6.92
N TYR A 149 0.07 -12.22 -7.04
CA TYR A 149 0.86 -13.12 -6.20
C TYR A 149 1.40 -14.31 -6.96
N MET A 150 2.51 -14.84 -6.46
CA MET A 150 3.06 -16.14 -6.80
C MET A 150 2.52 -17.19 -5.86
N SER A 151 2.26 -18.37 -6.38
CA SER A 151 1.85 -19.58 -5.68
C SER A 151 2.36 -20.80 -6.46
N SER A 152 2.09 -22.01 -5.97
CA SER A 152 2.28 -23.26 -6.73
C SER A 152 0.97 -23.71 -7.37
N ASP A 153 1.06 -24.44 -8.49
CA ASP A 153 -0.07 -25.21 -9.03
C ASP A 153 -0.10 -26.65 -8.44
N GLU A 154 -1.06 -27.44 -8.86
CA GLU A 154 -1.21 -28.83 -8.41
C GLU A 154 -0.06 -29.75 -8.86
N MET A 155 0.72 -29.33 -9.84
CA MET A 155 1.87 -30.06 -10.36
C MET A 155 3.20 -29.59 -9.74
N GLY A 156 3.16 -28.58 -8.87
CA GLY A 156 4.36 -28.02 -8.24
C GLY A 156 5.06 -26.94 -9.04
N HIS A 157 4.48 -26.46 -10.15
CA HIS A 157 5.06 -25.35 -10.90
C HIS A 157 4.67 -24.01 -10.30
N ASN A 158 5.59 -23.06 -10.35
CA ASN A 158 5.31 -21.70 -9.92
C ASN A 158 4.39 -20.98 -10.89
N VAL A 159 3.37 -20.33 -10.35
CA VAL A 159 2.36 -19.62 -11.12
C VAL A 159 2.08 -18.25 -10.52
N LEU A 160 1.75 -17.30 -11.40
CA LEU A 160 1.22 -15.99 -11.00
C LEU A 160 -0.30 -15.99 -11.13
N ARG A 161 -0.95 -15.41 -10.15
CA ARG A 161 -2.41 -15.24 -10.10
C ARG A 161 -2.76 -13.84 -9.62
N ILE A 162 -3.97 -13.41 -9.93
CA ILE A 162 -4.55 -12.19 -9.35
C ILE A 162 -5.78 -12.60 -8.57
N CYS A 163 -5.87 -12.17 -7.30
CA CYS A 163 -7.13 -12.21 -6.60
C CYS A 163 -7.64 -10.79 -6.30
N VAL A 164 -8.95 -10.63 -6.40
CA VAL A 164 -9.65 -9.39 -6.13
C VAL A 164 -10.71 -9.64 -5.07
N ARG A 165 -10.72 -8.80 -4.06
CA ARG A 165 -11.83 -8.72 -3.13
C ARG A 165 -12.52 -7.37 -3.27
N ASP A 166 -13.81 -7.41 -3.54
CA ASP A 166 -14.71 -6.27 -3.66
C ASP A 166 -15.92 -6.50 -2.75
N GLY A 167 -15.79 -6.04 -1.52
CA GLY A 167 -16.74 -6.32 -0.44
C GLY A 167 -16.82 -7.80 -0.13
N LEU A 168 -17.97 -8.41 -0.41
CA LEU A 168 -18.20 -9.84 -0.22
C LEU A 168 -17.80 -10.70 -1.43
N LYS A 169 -17.50 -10.09 -2.57
CA LYS A 169 -17.07 -10.81 -3.77
C LYS A 169 -15.58 -11.11 -3.70
N PHE A 170 -15.23 -12.33 -4.06
CA PHE A 170 -13.86 -12.79 -4.18
C PHE A 170 -13.70 -13.50 -5.52
N TYR A 171 -12.83 -13.03 -6.39
CA TYR A 171 -12.68 -13.59 -7.74
C TYR A 171 -11.26 -13.41 -8.31
N ASN A 172 -10.94 -14.23 -9.30
CA ASN A 172 -9.72 -14.13 -10.09
C ASN A 172 -10.07 -13.59 -11.49
N PRO A 173 -9.63 -12.37 -11.86
CA PRO A 173 -9.94 -11.78 -13.15
C PRO A 173 -9.24 -12.46 -14.34
N LEU A 174 -8.20 -13.25 -14.10
CA LEU A 174 -7.47 -13.99 -15.15
C LEU A 174 -8.17 -15.29 -15.56
N ASN A 175 -9.20 -15.75 -14.82
CA ASN A 175 -9.83 -17.06 -15.00
C ASN A 175 -8.84 -18.24 -15.06
N GLY A 176 -7.67 -18.09 -14.40
CA GLY A 176 -6.61 -19.08 -14.42
C GLY A 176 -5.33 -18.57 -13.76
N ALA A 177 -4.22 -19.13 -14.16
CA ALA A 177 -2.89 -18.78 -13.68
C ALA A 177 -1.93 -18.62 -14.85
N ILE A 178 -0.90 -17.81 -14.67
CA ILE A 178 0.19 -17.64 -15.62
C ILE A 178 1.35 -18.49 -15.12
N SER A 179 1.73 -19.54 -15.87
CA SER A 179 2.88 -20.36 -15.51
C SER A 179 4.19 -19.56 -15.70
N ILE A 180 5.04 -19.60 -14.69
CA ILE A 180 6.41 -19.07 -14.74
C ILE A 180 7.45 -20.18 -14.59
N GLY A 181 7.04 -21.44 -14.72
CA GLY A 181 7.91 -22.59 -14.62
C GLY A 181 8.54 -22.75 -13.24
N GLU A 182 9.86 -22.91 -13.20
CA GLU A 182 10.62 -23.06 -11.96
C GLU A 182 11.20 -21.73 -11.44
N HIS A 183 10.86 -20.58 -12.07
CA HIS A 183 11.37 -19.30 -11.63
C HIS A 183 10.85 -18.93 -10.25
N SER A 184 11.75 -18.78 -9.30
CA SER A 184 11.47 -18.38 -7.92
C SER A 184 11.71 -16.90 -7.66
N GLU A 185 12.38 -16.21 -8.59
CA GLU A 185 12.64 -14.78 -8.57
C GLU A 185 11.80 -14.09 -9.65
N VAL A 186 11.04 -13.07 -9.25
CA VAL A 186 10.17 -12.31 -10.16
C VAL A 186 10.19 -10.83 -9.83
N TYR A 187 9.94 -10.01 -10.85
CA TYR A 187 9.59 -8.61 -10.68
C TYR A 187 8.08 -8.45 -10.79
N LEU A 188 7.44 -7.93 -9.78
CA LEU A 188 6.01 -7.63 -9.80
C LEU A 188 5.82 -6.11 -9.75
N ARG A 189 4.96 -5.60 -10.64
CA ARG A 189 4.71 -4.18 -10.74
C ARG A 189 3.21 -3.88 -10.75
N ALA A 190 2.81 -2.89 -9.96
CA ALA A 190 1.47 -2.31 -9.96
C ALA A 190 1.57 -0.86 -10.46
N LYS A 191 0.78 -0.53 -11.48
CA LYS A 191 0.65 0.82 -12.01
C LYS A 191 -0.77 1.31 -11.85
N ILE A 192 -0.93 2.41 -11.13
CA ILE A 192 -2.18 3.08 -10.85
C ILE A 192 -2.24 4.35 -11.69
N ASP A 193 -3.26 4.49 -12.50
CA ASP A 193 -3.63 5.70 -13.21
C ASP A 193 -5.08 6.05 -12.84
N LYS A 194 -5.23 6.92 -11.85
CA LYS A 194 -6.51 7.30 -11.25
C LYS A 194 -7.31 6.07 -10.77
N LEU A 195 -8.29 5.64 -11.53
CA LEU A 195 -9.16 4.49 -11.22
C LEU A 195 -8.77 3.21 -11.97
N LYS A 196 -7.70 3.26 -12.76
CA LYS A 196 -7.20 2.08 -13.47
C LYS A 196 -6.01 1.50 -12.72
N LEU A 197 -6.03 0.19 -12.53
CA LEU A 197 -4.92 -0.59 -12.00
C LEU A 197 -4.48 -1.59 -13.05
N ASN A 198 -3.19 -1.60 -13.36
CA ASN A 198 -2.56 -2.61 -14.18
C ASN A 198 -1.46 -3.29 -13.39
N PHE A 199 -1.39 -4.60 -13.47
CA PHE A 199 -0.29 -5.41 -12.97
C PHE A 199 0.60 -5.88 -14.11
N TYR A 200 1.90 -6.02 -13.82
CA TYR A 200 2.93 -6.52 -14.75
C TYR A 200 3.89 -7.44 -13.99
N TYR A 201 4.55 -8.30 -14.70
CA TYR A 201 5.60 -9.21 -14.23
C TYR A 201 6.71 -9.35 -15.28
#